data_03668cfdb5a1fe4ae34dfaf4e706e417
#
_entry.id   03668cfdb5a1fe4ae34dfaf4e706e417
#
_cell.length_a   1.000
_cell.length_b   1.000
_cell.length_c   1.000
_cell.angle_alpha   90.00
_cell.angle_beta   90.00
_cell.angle_gamma   90.00
#
_symmetry.space_group_name_H-M   'P 1'
#
loop_
_entity.id
_entity.type
_entity.pdbx_description
1 polymer ?
#
loop_
_entity_poly.entity_id
_entity_poly.type
_entity_poly.pdbx_seq_one_letter_code
_entity_poly.pdbx_strand_id
1 'polypeptide(L)'
;MLRRRDGDGWLVEVAAETRSREYISVAPSLPELRRLVAATTAPDVWLTLVGDLDAESLDAVAALDPVTSGEGMMTTRIVPAEVPASVRIEVDGRVAHARIEVRGELAARGQAAVRAGDVVFDRIETMPSFRRRGLGGLVMTGLSAWSAETGATTGLLMASVSGRRLYESLGWAAVAPLVTFRGGRRDDAPGLGIADLPG
;
A
#
# COMPACT_ATOMS: atom_id res chain seq x y z
N MET A 1 -14.10 1.62 -9.06
CA MET A 1 -12.87 0.80 -9.18
C MET A 1 -13.30 -0.62 -9.48
N LEU A 2 -13.03 -1.10 -10.69
CA LEU A 2 -13.28 -2.48 -11.10
C LEU A 2 -12.02 -3.30 -10.84
N ARG A 3 -12.20 -4.52 -10.34
CA ARG A 3 -11.13 -5.51 -10.18
C ARG A 3 -11.56 -6.84 -10.75
N ARG A 4 -10.65 -7.54 -11.40
CA ARG A 4 -10.86 -8.90 -11.88
C ARG A 4 -9.61 -9.75 -11.65
N ARG A 5 -9.77 -11.05 -11.53
CA ARG A 5 -8.64 -11.97 -11.59
C ARG A 5 -8.03 -11.92 -12.98
N ASP A 6 -6.71 -11.97 -13.03
CA ASP A 6 -5.93 -12.02 -14.24
C ASP A 6 -4.75 -12.99 -14.01
N GLY A 7 -4.87 -14.20 -14.57
CA GLY A 7 -3.97 -15.30 -14.20
C GLY A 7 -4.01 -15.59 -12.71
N ASP A 8 -2.84 -15.68 -12.07
CA ASP A 8 -2.67 -15.87 -10.64
C ASP A 8 -2.74 -14.57 -9.84
N GLY A 9 -2.85 -13.43 -10.53
CA GLY A 9 -2.91 -12.11 -9.91
C GLY A 9 -4.26 -11.41 -10.05
N TRP A 10 -4.20 -10.09 -9.99
CA TRP A 10 -5.34 -9.20 -10.07
C TRP A 10 -5.07 -8.05 -11.03
N LEU A 11 -6.05 -7.71 -11.87
CA LEU A 11 -6.09 -6.45 -12.59
C LEU A 11 -7.07 -5.51 -11.91
N VAL A 12 -6.60 -4.31 -11.58
CA VAL A 12 -7.36 -3.25 -10.94
C VAL A 12 -7.44 -2.04 -11.88
N GLU A 13 -8.64 -1.56 -12.17
CA GLU A 13 -8.84 -0.29 -12.86
C GLU A 13 -8.89 0.82 -11.82
N VAL A 14 -7.91 1.70 -11.83
CA VAL A 14 -7.72 2.73 -10.79
C VAL A 14 -8.37 4.04 -11.17
N ALA A 15 -8.43 4.37 -12.47
CA ALA A 15 -9.00 5.60 -13.02
C ALA A 15 -8.41 6.89 -12.44
N ALA A 16 -7.09 6.90 -12.15
CA ALA A 16 -6.33 8.09 -11.79
C ALA A 16 -5.52 8.58 -13.00
N GLU A 17 -5.23 9.87 -13.07
CA GLU A 17 -4.48 10.48 -14.20
C GLU A 17 -3.12 9.80 -14.45
N THR A 18 -2.40 9.45 -13.38
CA THR A 18 -1.07 8.83 -13.45
C THR A 18 -1.10 7.31 -13.48
N ARG A 19 -2.27 6.68 -13.24
CA ARG A 19 -2.42 5.23 -13.15
C ARG A 19 -3.84 4.84 -13.53
N SER A 20 -4.02 4.33 -14.75
CA SER A 20 -5.31 3.83 -15.25
C SER A 20 -5.55 2.40 -14.79
N ARG A 21 -4.51 1.57 -14.79
CA ARG A 21 -4.56 0.14 -14.47
C ARG A 21 -3.38 -0.28 -13.61
N GLU A 22 -3.62 -1.29 -12.81
CA GLU A 22 -2.58 -1.91 -12.00
C GLU A 22 -2.75 -3.43 -11.99
N TYR A 23 -1.72 -4.14 -12.40
CA TYR A 23 -1.57 -5.57 -12.15
C TYR A 23 -0.94 -5.76 -10.77
N ILE A 24 -1.51 -6.66 -9.96
CA ILE A 24 -0.99 -7.00 -8.63
C ILE A 24 -0.82 -8.52 -8.59
N SER A 25 0.38 -8.99 -8.30
CA SER A 25 0.65 -10.41 -8.16
C SER A 25 1.52 -10.70 -6.95
N VAL A 26 1.26 -11.84 -6.31
CA VAL A 26 1.99 -12.31 -5.13
C VAL A 26 2.81 -13.52 -5.56
N ALA A 27 4.13 -13.42 -5.44
CA ALA A 27 5.10 -14.46 -5.80
C ALA A 27 4.78 -15.15 -7.14
N PRO A 28 4.66 -14.40 -8.26
CA PRO A 28 4.31 -14.98 -9.55
C PRO A 28 5.39 -15.96 -10.01
N SER A 29 4.97 -17.02 -10.73
CA SER A 29 5.93 -17.82 -11.47
C SER A 29 6.58 -17.00 -12.58
N LEU A 30 7.79 -17.37 -13.01
CA LEU A 30 8.50 -16.64 -14.07
C LEU A 30 7.70 -16.51 -15.39
N PRO A 31 6.97 -17.54 -15.87
CA PRO A 31 6.10 -17.40 -17.05
C PRO A 31 4.99 -16.37 -16.81
N GLU A 32 4.38 -16.35 -15.64
CA GLU A 32 3.35 -15.38 -15.28
C GLU A 32 3.92 -13.97 -15.16
N LEU A 33 5.09 -13.81 -14.53
CA LEU A 33 5.77 -12.53 -14.47
C LEU A 33 6.06 -11.95 -15.83
N ARG A 34 6.59 -12.75 -16.77
CA ARG A 34 6.84 -12.33 -18.14
C ARG A 34 5.57 -11.91 -18.88
N ARG A 35 4.45 -12.62 -18.63
CA ARG A 35 3.14 -12.25 -19.17
C ARG A 35 2.69 -10.88 -18.64
N LEU A 36 2.83 -10.65 -17.32
CA LEU A 36 2.46 -9.38 -16.68
C LEU A 36 3.34 -8.22 -17.19
N VAL A 37 4.63 -8.43 -17.32
CA VAL A 37 5.57 -7.46 -17.91
C VAL A 37 5.15 -7.10 -19.34
N ALA A 38 4.84 -8.09 -20.16
CA ALA A 38 4.37 -7.86 -21.54
C ALA A 38 3.02 -7.10 -21.60
N ALA A 39 2.20 -7.18 -20.57
CA ALA A 39 0.93 -6.44 -20.45
C ALA A 39 1.12 -5.02 -19.87
N THR A 40 2.28 -4.72 -19.28
CA THR A 40 2.59 -3.44 -18.63
C THR A 40 3.33 -2.53 -19.63
N THR A 41 2.62 -2.03 -20.65
CA THR A 41 3.23 -1.40 -21.83
C THR A 41 3.19 0.13 -21.84
N ALA A 42 2.37 0.76 -20.99
CA ALA A 42 2.17 2.21 -20.98
C ALA A 42 2.51 2.81 -19.61
N PRO A 43 2.92 4.09 -19.53
CA PRO A 43 3.34 4.73 -18.28
C PRO A 43 2.25 4.80 -17.20
N ASP A 44 0.99 4.71 -17.59
CA ASP A 44 -0.18 4.68 -16.72
C ASP A 44 -0.65 3.25 -16.37
N VAL A 45 0.04 2.22 -16.89
CA VAL A 45 -0.18 0.81 -16.54
C VAL A 45 0.92 0.37 -15.58
N TRP A 46 0.52 -0.04 -14.38
CA TRP A 46 1.45 -0.38 -13.30
C TRP A 46 1.44 -1.88 -13.01
N LEU A 47 2.55 -2.37 -12.48
CA LEU A 47 2.74 -3.74 -12.03
C LEU A 47 3.31 -3.71 -10.62
N THR A 48 2.53 -4.18 -9.64
CA THR A 48 2.95 -4.33 -8.25
C THR A 48 3.18 -5.81 -7.95
N LEU A 49 4.38 -6.12 -7.51
CA LEU A 49 4.82 -7.45 -7.13
C LEU A 49 5.02 -7.50 -5.62
N VAL A 50 4.47 -8.54 -5.00
CA VAL A 50 4.61 -8.82 -3.56
C VAL A 50 5.38 -10.11 -3.42
N GLY A 51 6.53 -10.08 -2.73
CA GLY A 51 7.44 -11.20 -2.54
C GLY A 51 8.85 -10.87 -3.05
N ASP A 52 9.78 -11.77 -2.74
CA ASP A 52 11.16 -11.66 -3.18
C ASP A 52 11.26 -11.88 -4.70
N LEU A 53 12.13 -11.12 -5.36
CA LEU A 53 12.46 -11.29 -6.76
C LEU A 53 13.88 -11.87 -6.86
N ASP A 54 14.00 -13.06 -7.44
CA ASP A 54 15.30 -13.65 -7.79
C ASP A 54 15.92 -12.96 -9.02
N ALA A 55 17.13 -13.36 -9.38
CA ALA A 55 17.86 -12.77 -10.51
C ALA A 55 17.08 -12.86 -11.84
N GLU A 56 16.40 -14.00 -12.11
CA GLU A 56 15.63 -14.16 -13.34
C GLU A 56 14.38 -13.25 -13.36
N SER A 57 13.75 -13.07 -12.21
CA SER A 57 12.62 -12.14 -12.05
C SER A 57 13.06 -10.69 -12.21
N LEU A 58 14.21 -10.30 -11.66
CA LEU A 58 14.79 -8.97 -11.84
C LEU A 58 15.12 -8.70 -13.32
N ASP A 59 15.70 -9.66 -14.02
CA ASP A 59 15.94 -9.56 -15.46
C ASP A 59 14.63 -9.40 -16.25
N ALA A 60 13.60 -10.14 -15.88
CA ALA A 60 12.30 -10.07 -16.55
C ALA A 60 11.65 -8.68 -16.43
N VAL A 61 11.80 -7.99 -15.31
CA VAL A 61 11.23 -6.64 -15.09
C VAL A 61 12.14 -5.50 -15.52
N ALA A 62 13.37 -5.78 -15.97
CA ALA A 62 14.40 -4.76 -16.29
C ALA A 62 13.97 -3.76 -17.39
N ALA A 63 12.98 -4.12 -18.21
CA ALA A 63 12.43 -3.22 -19.24
C ALA A 63 11.38 -2.23 -18.70
N LEU A 64 10.94 -2.38 -17.45
CA LEU A 64 9.96 -1.52 -16.82
C LEU A 64 10.66 -0.43 -15.99
N ASP A 65 9.96 0.70 -15.80
CA ASP A 65 10.43 1.76 -14.92
C ASP A 65 10.05 1.46 -13.46
N PRO A 66 11.00 1.41 -12.51
CA PRO A 66 10.66 1.29 -11.10
C PRO A 66 9.96 2.58 -10.62
N VAL A 67 8.83 2.41 -9.91
CA VAL A 67 8.06 3.51 -9.31
C VAL A 67 8.39 3.63 -7.83
N THR A 68 8.42 2.49 -7.13
CA THR A 68 8.78 2.43 -5.72
C THR A 68 9.71 1.26 -5.46
N SER A 69 10.58 1.43 -4.48
CA SER A 69 11.46 0.36 -3.97
C SER A 69 11.50 0.42 -2.45
N GLY A 70 11.81 -0.72 -1.83
CA GLY A 70 11.93 -0.82 -0.37
C GLY A 70 10.60 -0.71 0.40
N GLU A 71 9.46 -0.74 -0.28
CA GLU A 71 8.15 -0.89 0.34
C GLU A 71 7.95 -2.34 0.80
N GLY A 72 7.01 -2.54 1.72
CA GLY A 72 6.69 -3.88 2.20
C GLY A 72 5.26 -4.02 2.65
N MET A 73 4.74 -5.22 2.48
CA MET A 73 3.47 -5.61 3.07
C MET A 73 3.68 -5.87 4.55
N MET A 74 2.81 -5.31 5.38
CA MET A 74 2.82 -5.54 6.82
C MET A 74 1.45 -6.02 7.30
N THR A 75 1.45 -6.80 8.38
CA THR A 75 0.25 -7.34 9.00
C THR A 75 0.27 -7.14 10.50
N THR A 76 -0.91 -7.10 11.10
CA THR A 76 -1.09 -7.15 12.55
C THR A 76 -2.41 -7.83 12.91
N ARG A 77 -2.52 -8.31 14.13
CA ARG A 77 -3.81 -8.73 14.68
C ARG A 77 -4.60 -7.50 15.12
N ILE A 78 -5.84 -7.37 14.66
CA ILE A 78 -6.75 -6.34 15.14
C ILE A 78 -7.32 -6.78 16.49
N VAL A 79 -7.21 -5.89 17.47
CA VAL A 79 -7.74 -6.10 18.80
C VAL A 79 -8.71 -4.97 19.16
N PRO A 80 -9.75 -5.24 19.97
CA PRO A 80 -10.65 -4.21 20.46
C PRO A 80 -9.88 -3.08 21.16
N ALA A 81 -10.25 -1.86 20.86
CA ALA A 81 -9.70 -0.64 21.47
C ALA A 81 -10.77 0.46 21.42
N GLU A 82 -10.54 1.54 22.12
CA GLU A 82 -11.39 2.74 22.04
C GLU A 82 -10.88 3.69 20.95
N VAL A 83 -11.80 4.35 20.25
CA VAL A 83 -11.45 5.42 19.34
C VAL A 83 -10.94 6.62 20.13
N PRO A 84 -9.71 7.10 19.91
CA PRO A 84 -9.19 8.26 20.62
C PRO A 84 -10.08 9.50 20.41
N ALA A 85 -10.37 10.26 21.44
CA ALA A 85 -11.28 11.42 21.39
C ALA A 85 -10.87 12.50 20.36
N SER A 86 -9.59 12.56 19.99
CA SER A 86 -9.08 13.46 18.95
C SER A 86 -9.29 12.96 17.53
N VAL A 87 -9.74 11.72 17.33
CA VAL A 87 -9.93 11.10 16.01
C VAL A 87 -11.41 11.13 15.67
N ARG A 88 -11.75 11.78 14.56
CA ARG A 88 -13.07 11.70 13.95
C ARG A 88 -13.09 10.58 12.93
N ILE A 89 -14.04 9.66 13.04
CA ILE A 89 -14.27 8.59 12.06
C ILE A 89 -15.56 8.89 11.30
N GLU A 90 -15.47 8.88 9.98
CA GLU A 90 -16.62 8.94 9.07
C GLU A 90 -16.67 7.64 8.28
N VAL A 91 -17.82 6.99 8.21
CA VAL A 91 -17.98 5.67 7.59
C VAL A 91 -18.84 5.80 6.33
N ASP A 92 -18.32 5.25 5.23
CA ASP A 92 -19.05 5.07 3.98
C ASP A 92 -19.05 3.58 3.60
N GLY A 93 -20.15 2.91 3.85
CA GLY A 93 -20.29 1.48 3.63
C GLY A 93 -19.26 0.66 4.41
N ARG A 94 -18.25 0.12 3.71
CA ARG A 94 -17.17 -0.70 4.30
C ARG A 94 -15.86 0.05 4.45
N VAL A 95 -15.88 1.35 4.24
CA VAL A 95 -14.68 2.21 4.31
C VAL A 95 -14.87 3.21 5.44
N ALA A 96 -13.89 3.32 6.30
CA ALA A 96 -13.79 4.38 7.30
C ALA A 96 -12.71 5.36 6.91
N HIS A 97 -13.00 6.64 7.13
CA HIS A 97 -12.07 7.74 6.98
C HIS A 97 -11.82 8.35 8.36
N ALA A 98 -10.56 8.34 8.79
CA ALA A 98 -10.14 8.97 10.04
C ALA A 98 -9.48 10.33 9.74
N ARG A 99 -9.78 11.32 10.58
CA ARG A 99 -9.13 12.62 10.54
C ARG A 99 -8.86 13.15 11.95
N ILE A 100 -7.79 13.91 12.07
CA ILE A 100 -7.46 14.70 13.26
C ILE A 100 -7.29 16.15 12.80
N GLU A 101 -7.99 17.06 13.48
CA GLU A 101 -7.85 18.49 13.26
C GLU A 101 -7.22 19.15 14.50
N VAL A 102 -6.34 20.12 14.26
CA VAL A 102 -5.71 20.92 15.29
C VAL A 102 -5.97 22.39 14.96
N ARG A 103 -6.71 23.08 15.82
CA ARG A 103 -7.12 24.48 15.61
C ARG A 103 -7.87 24.71 14.28
N GLY A 104 -8.67 23.74 13.86
CA GLY A 104 -9.44 23.80 12.61
C GLY A 104 -8.66 23.43 11.35
N GLU A 105 -7.38 23.07 11.46
CA GLU A 105 -6.56 22.61 10.33
C GLU A 105 -6.43 21.09 10.34
N LEU A 106 -6.51 20.46 9.16
CA LEU A 106 -6.26 19.03 9.02
C LEU A 106 -4.81 18.73 9.40
N ALA A 107 -4.62 17.92 10.43
CA ALA A 107 -3.31 17.56 10.97
C ALA A 107 -2.87 16.14 10.58
N ALA A 108 -3.80 15.19 10.56
CA ALA A 108 -3.56 13.83 10.10
C ALA A 108 -4.84 13.19 9.57
N ARG A 109 -4.68 12.22 8.68
CA ARG A 109 -5.78 11.46 8.09
C ARG A 109 -5.37 10.03 7.77
N GLY A 110 -6.34 9.20 7.47
CA GLY A 110 -6.16 7.85 6.98
C GLY A 110 -7.47 7.22 6.61
N GLN A 111 -7.42 6.07 5.98
CA GLN A 111 -8.62 5.27 5.68
C GLN A 111 -8.37 3.79 5.94
N ALA A 112 -9.45 3.06 6.18
CA ALA A 112 -9.43 1.61 6.30
C ALA A 112 -10.66 1.02 5.61
N ALA A 113 -10.50 -0.14 4.97
CA ALA A 113 -11.58 -0.86 4.30
C ALA A 113 -11.66 -2.29 4.81
N VAL A 114 -12.84 -2.71 5.28
CA VAL A 114 -13.06 -4.05 5.85
C VAL A 114 -13.70 -4.98 4.84
N ARG A 115 -13.19 -6.22 4.78
CA ARG A 115 -13.75 -7.31 3.96
C ARG A 115 -13.45 -8.67 4.55
N ALA A 116 -14.48 -9.46 4.81
CA ALA A 116 -14.37 -10.87 5.20
C ALA A 116 -13.44 -11.15 6.40
N GLY A 117 -13.44 -10.25 7.39
CA GLY A 117 -12.59 -10.39 8.59
C GLY A 117 -11.20 -9.77 8.47
N ASP A 118 -10.84 -9.29 7.28
CA ASP A 118 -9.60 -8.54 7.05
C ASP A 118 -9.89 -7.03 6.94
N VAL A 119 -8.92 -6.19 7.30
CA VAL A 119 -8.97 -4.75 7.08
C VAL A 119 -7.68 -4.29 6.41
N VAL A 120 -7.80 -3.49 5.36
CA VAL A 120 -6.68 -2.83 4.69
C VAL A 120 -6.65 -1.38 5.11
N PHE A 121 -5.49 -0.92 5.60
CA PHE A 121 -5.22 0.48 5.94
C PHE A 121 -4.48 1.15 4.79
N ASP A 122 -4.90 2.36 4.44
CA ASP A 122 -4.34 3.10 3.32
C ASP A 122 -4.35 4.61 3.59
N ARG A 123 -3.51 5.36 2.85
CA ARG A 123 -3.44 6.83 2.90
C ARG A 123 -3.25 7.40 4.31
N ILE A 124 -2.47 6.72 5.13
CA ILE A 124 -2.10 7.22 6.46
C ILE A 124 -1.11 8.37 6.27
N GLU A 125 -1.54 9.55 6.58
CA GLU A 125 -0.77 10.77 6.35
C GLU A 125 -0.83 11.71 7.54
N THR A 126 0.32 12.27 7.90
CA THR A 126 0.42 13.40 8.84
C THR A 126 0.97 14.60 8.09
N MET A 127 0.23 15.71 8.10
CA MET A 127 0.63 16.94 7.44
C MET A 127 2.00 17.42 7.93
N PRO A 128 2.85 17.97 7.07
CA PRO A 128 4.25 18.29 7.41
C PRO A 128 4.43 19.09 8.70
N SER A 129 3.62 20.13 8.90
CA SER A 129 3.64 21.00 10.09
C SER A 129 3.22 20.29 11.39
N PHE A 130 2.61 19.11 11.30
CA PHE A 130 2.09 18.35 12.46
C PHE A 130 2.84 17.04 12.69
N ARG A 131 3.90 16.75 11.94
CA ARG A 131 4.70 15.53 12.09
C ARG A 131 5.40 15.45 13.45
N ARG A 132 5.80 14.23 13.86
CA ARG A 132 6.51 13.93 15.11
C ARG A 132 5.72 14.24 16.40
N ARG A 133 4.39 14.27 16.30
CA ARG A 133 3.46 14.47 17.43
C ARG A 133 2.60 13.23 17.74
N GLY A 134 2.93 12.08 17.19
CA GLY A 134 2.19 10.83 17.39
C GLY A 134 0.84 10.73 16.65
N LEU A 135 0.46 11.72 15.82
CA LEU A 135 -0.87 11.79 15.21
C LEU A 135 -1.16 10.64 14.25
N GLY A 136 -0.15 10.15 13.53
CA GLY A 136 -0.30 8.97 12.67
C GLY A 136 -0.66 7.71 13.49
N GLY A 137 -0.07 7.56 14.67
CA GLY A 137 -0.41 6.48 15.60
C GLY A 137 -1.86 6.58 16.08
N LEU A 138 -2.34 7.78 16.44
CA LEU A 138 -3.73 8.00 16.85
C LEU A 138 -4.72 7.67 15.72
N VAL A 139 -4.42 8.07 14.47
CA VAL A 139 -5.22 7.69 13.29
C VAL A 139 -5.29 6.16 13.16
N MET A 140 -4.15 5.48 13.26
CA MET A 140 -4.09 4.01 13.20
C MET A 140 -4.90 3.35 14.32
N THR A 141 -4.79 3.87 15.56
CA THR A 141 -5.57 3.37 16.71
C THR A 141 -7.07 3.53 16.46
N GLY A 142 -7.52 4.70 15.99
CA GLY A 142 -8.94 4.93 15.71
C GLY A 142 -9.49 4.03 14.61
N LEU A 143 -8.76 3.87 13.50
CA LEU A 143 -9.15 2.96 12.42
C LEU A 143 -9.15 1.50 12.87
N SER A 144 -8.18 1.08 13.71
CA SER A 144 -8.13 -0.28 14.26
C SER A 144 -9.31 -0.55 15.20
N ALA A 145 -9.68 0.41 16.04
CA ALA A 145 -10.84 0.32 16.93
C ALA A 145 -12.13 0.11 16.12
N TRP A 146 -12.38 0.97 15.14
CA TRP A 146 -13.52 0.82 14.24
C TRP A 146 -13.50 -0.54 13.52
N SER A 147 -12.34 -0.98 13.06
CA SER A 147 -12.20 -2.26 12.36
C SER A 147 -12.55 -3.45 13.25
N ALA A 148 -12.14 -3.42 14.52
CA ALA A 148 -12.49 -4.44 15.51
C ALA A 148 -14.01 -4.52 15.74
N GLU A 149 -14.69 -3.37 15.86
CA GLU A 149 -16.14 -3.29 16.00
C GLU A 149 -16.89 -3.90 14.80
N THR A 150 -16.30 -3.83 13.60
CA THR A 150 -16.85 -4.45 12.39
C THR A 150 -16.48 -5.92 12.23
N GLY A 151 -15.78 -6.52 13.20
CA GLY A 151 -15.41 -7.93 13.22
C GLY A 151 -14.12 -8.26 12.46
N ALA A 152 -13.32 -7.27 12.09
CA ALA A 152 -12.00 -7.52 11.51
C ALA A 152 -11.03 -8.08 12.56
N THR A 153 -10.26 -9.08 12.18
CA THR A 153 -9.26 -9.73 13.04
C THR A 153 -7.83 -9.59 12.53
N THR A 154 -7.67 -9.31 11.22
CA THR A 154 -6.37 -9.19 10.55
C THR A 154 -6.26 -7.83 9.88
N GLY A 155 -5.22 -7.07 10.23
CA GLY A 155 -4.86 -5.82 9.57
C GLY A 155 -3.77 -6.03 8.52
N LEU A 156 -3.91 -5.36 7.38
CA LEU A 156 -2.96 -5.36 6.27
C LEU A 156 -2.68 -3.91 5.85
N LEU A 157 -1.45 -3.62 5.48
CA LEU A 157 -1.06 -2.37 4.83
C LEU A 157 0.19 -2.54 3.97
N MET A 158 0.39 -1.60 3.06
CA MET A 158 1.66 -1.41 2.36
C MET A 158 2.40 -0.24 3.02
N ALA A 159 3.58 -0.54 3.55
CA ALA A 159 4.41 0.43 4.24
C ALA A 159 5.47 1.00 3.31
N SER A 160 5.53 2.32 3.18
CA SER A 160 6.70 2.97 2.61
C SER A 160 7.90 2.83 3.55
N VAL A 161 9.11 3.01 3.02
CA VAL A 161 10.35 3.00 3.81
C VAL A 161 10.26 3.94 5.03
N SER A 162 9.73 5.14 4.82
CA SER A 162 9.56 6.12 5.90
C SER A 162 8.45 5.78 6.90
N GLY A 163 7.41 5.08 6.46
CA GLY A 163 6.26 4.69 7.29
C GLY A 163 6.51 3.45 8.14
N ARG A 164 7.41 2.57 7.72
CA ARG A 164 7.68 1.27 8.38
C ARG A 164 7.90 1.40 9.88
N ARG A 165 8.75 2.35 10.31
CA ARG A 165 9.05 2.56 11.74
C ARG A 165 7.82 2.88 12.58
N LEU A 166 6.86 3.62 12.02
CA LEU A 166 5.60 3.89 12.72
C LEU A 166 4.85 2.59 12.95
N TYR A 167 4.68 1.79 11.93
CA TYR A 167 3.90 0.56 12.01
C TYR A 167 4.58 -0.48 12.90
N GLU A 168 5.89 -0.64 12.82
CA GLU A 168 6.67 -1.50 13.75
C GLU A 168 6.46 -1.08 15.20
N SER A 169 6.46 0.24 15.51
CA SER A 169 6.19 0.75 16.85
C SER A 169 4.75 0.49 17.34
N LEU A 170 3.83 0.20 16.43
CA LEU A 170 2.44 -0.18 16.70
C LEU A 170 2.22 -1.70 16.67
N GLY A 171 3.28 -2.50 16.62
CA GLY A 171 3.21 -3.97 16.65
C GLY A 171 2.89 -4.63 15.31
N TRP A 172 3.05 -3.92 14.20
CA TRP A 172 2.93 -4.50 12.87
C TRP A 172 4.20 -5.28 12.50
N ALA A 173 4.03 -6.44 11.89
CA ALA A 173 5.10 -7.28 11.40
C ALA A 173 5.20 -7.22 9.87
N ALA A 174 6.42 -7.18 9.34
CA ALA A 174 6.65 -7.31 7.91
C ALA A 174 6.32 -8.74 7.45
N VAL A 175 5.68 -8.87 6.28
CA VAL A 175 5.26 -10.15 5.69
C VAL A 175 6.05 -10.45 4.42
N ALA A 176 6.17 -9.45 3.52
CA ALA A 176 6.85 -9.60 2.25
C ALA A 176 7.34 -8.23 1.74
N PRO A 177 8.45 -8.19 0.99
CA PRO A 177 8.82 -7.01 0.24
C PRO A 177 7.79 -6.72 -0.86
N LEU A 178 7.75 -5.46 -1.29
CA LEU A 178 6.87 -5.00 -2.35
C LEU A 178 7.64 -4.05 -3.26
N VAL A 179 7.47 -4.23 -4.56
CA VAL A 179 8.03 -3.35 -5.56
C VAL A 179 6.98 -3.05 -6.62
N THR A 180 6.95 -1.80 -7.07
CA THR A 180 6.02 -1.35 -8.11
C THR A 180 6.80 -0.81 -9.29
N PHE A 181 6.39 -1.26 -10.47
CA PHE A 181 6.89 -0.84 -11.77
C PHE A 181 5.78 -0.19 -12.58
N ARG A 182 6.14 0.51 -13.65
CA ARG A 182 5.22 0.98 -14.70
C ARG A 182 5.80 0.70 -16.08
N GLY A 183 4.95 0.66 -17.07
CA GLY A 183 5.37 0.52 -18.46
C GLY A 183 5.95 1.82 -19.04
N GLY A 184 6.78 1.66 -20.09
CA GLY A 184 7.36 2.77 -20.83
C GLY A 184 8.51 3.47 -20.11
N ARG A 185 9.76 3.16 -20.49
CA ARG A 185 10.90 4.00 -20.11
C ARG A 185 10.69 5.42 -20.65
N ARG A 186 10.77 6.41 -19.79
CA ARG A 186 11.08 7.77 -20.25
C ARG A 186 12.58 7.81 -20.50
N ASP A 187 12.98 8.17 -21.72
CA ASP A 187 14.39 8.30 -22.11
C ASP A 187 15.16 9.38 -21.33
N ASP A 188 14.49 10.15 -20.46
CA ASP A 188 15.03 11.32 -19.78
C ASP A 188 15.07 11.23 -18.23
N ALA A 189 14.77 10.11 -17.60
CA ALA A 189 14.91 9.99 -16.15
C ALA A 189 16.22 9.30 -15.79
N PRO A 190 17.08 9.87 -14.88
CA PRO A 190 18.21 9.14 -14.33
C PRO A 190 17.66 7.90 -13.61
N GLY A 191 17.95 6.72 -14.15
CA GLY A 191 17.44 5.46 -13.62
C GLY A 191 17.89 5.28 -12.18
N LEU A 192 16.93 5.05 -11.29
CA LEU A 192 17.23 4.40 -10.01
C LEU A 192 17.84 3.03 -10.40
N GLY A 193 19.12 2.86 -10.10
CA GLY A 193 19.82 1.62 -10.43
C GLY A 193 19.15 0.44 -9.75
N ILE A 194 19.05 -0.70 -10.46
CA ILE A 194 18.53 -1.98 -9.92
C ILE A 194 19.29 -2.41 -8.65
N ALA A 195 20.49 -1.85 -8.41
CA ALA A 195 21.31 -2.05 -7.22
C ALA A 195 20.65 -1.60 -5.88
N ASP A 196 19.59 -0.81 -5.93
CA ASP A 196 18.89 -0.32 -4.74
C ASP A 196 17.66 -1.17 -4.35
N LEU A 197 17.42 -2.30 -5.04
CA LEU A 197 16.39 -3.25 -4.67
C LEU A 197 16.92 -4.17 -3.56
N PRO A 198 16.21 -4.34 -2.43
CA PRO A 198 16.63 -5.27 -1.40
C PRO A 198 16.61 -6.70 -1.94
N GLY A 199 17.75 -7.38 -1.82
CA GLY A 199 17.88 -8.82 -2.01
C GLY A 199 17.35 -9.60 -0.82
#